data_1e307170d92c54f1b661d6d3563e1f50
#
_entry.id   1e307170d92c54f1b661d6d3563e1f50
#
_cell.length_a   1.000
_cell.length_b   1.000
_cell.length_c   1.000
_cell.angle_alpha   90.00
_cell.angle_beta   90.00
_cell.angle_gamma   90.00
#
_symmetry.space_group_name_H-M   'P 1'
#
loop_
_entity.id
_entity.type
_entity.pdbx_description
1 polymer ?
#
loop_
_entity_poly.entity_id
_entity_poly.type
_entity_poly.pdbx_seq_one_letter_code
_entity_poly.pdbx_strand_id
1 'polypeptide(L)'
;FADISDMIMAEKQIKASLEEKEVLLREIHHRVKNNLQIISSLMSLQSEYTEEPETLKMFQESKNRIRSMALIHEKLHQSGDMAHIDFGEYLKSLVEMLSIFHKEKKDDVKVNLNCEDVFLEIDTAISMGLIVNELVSNCFKHAFPLERKGEIEINLSKMSEGYLLEVADDGVGLPEGFDLEKTGTLGLLIVQTLSLQLRGSLEIKTDNRTSFCLSFQE
;
A
#
# COMPACT_ATOMS: atom_id res chain seq x y z
N PHE A 1 28.40 36.01 -28.03
CA PHE A 1 27.77 36.66 -26.87
C PHE A 1 26.25 36.51 -26.87
N ALA A 2 25.56 36.57 -28.02
CA ALA A 2 24.13 36.36 -28.14
C ALA A 2 23.71 34.93 -27.69
N ASP A 3 24.47 33.93 -28.10
CA ASP A 3 24.22 32.49 -27.82
C ASP A 3 24.19 32.17 -26.32
N ILE A 4 25.06 32.79 -25.49
CA ILE A 4 25.10 32.59 -24.03
C ILE A 4 23.90 33.27 -23.35
N SER A 5 23.48 34.43 -23.79
CA SER A 5 22.32 35.13 -23.26
C SER A 5 21.01 34.37 -23.53
N ASP A 6 20.88 33.81 -24.74
CA ASP A 6 19.74 33.02 -25.15
C ASP A 6 19.68 31.70 -24.33
N MET A 7 20.84 31.08 -24.07
CA MET A 7 20.94 29.89 -23.24
C MET A 7 20.55 30.15 -21.75
N ILE A 8 21.00 31.26 -21.18
CA ILE A 8 20.64 31.67 -19.82
C ILE A 8 19.14 31.99 -19.71
N MET A 9 18.57 32.65 -20.74
CA MET A 9 17.13 32.90 -20.76
C MET A 9 16.33 31.62 -20.86
N ALA A 10 16.71 30.68 -21.72
CA ALA A 10 16.08 29.37 -21.84
C ALA A 10 16.16 28.57 -20.54
N GLU A 11 17.30 28.55 -19.86
CA GLU A 11 17.48 27.88 -18.57
C GLU A 11 16.54 28.48 -17.50
N LYS A 12 16.47 29.81 -17.40
CA LYS A 12 15.55 30.46 -16.47
C LYS A 12 14.08 30.13 -16.74
N GLN A 13 13.73 30.06 -18.02
CA GLN A 13 12.35 29.76 -18.44
C GLN A 13 11.99 28.30 -18.13
N ILE A 14 12.91 27.35 -18.34
CA ILE A 14 12.75 25.95 -18.00
C ILE A 14 12.59 25.80 -16.48
N LYS A 15 13.44 26.48 -15.69
CA LYS A 15 13.37 26.42 -14.23
C LYS A 15 12.05 26.98 -13.70
N ALA A 16 11.60 28.13 -14.21
CA ALA A 16 10.31 28.70 -13.82
C ALA A 16 9.13 27.77 -14.17
N SER A 17 9.17 27.14 -15.37
CA SER A 17 8.15 26.18 -15.79
C SER A 17 8.16 24.91 -14.93
N LEU A 18 9.34 24.46 -14.48
CA LEU A 18 9.47 23.32 -13.58
C LEU A 18 8.85 23.63 -12.21
N GLU A 19 9.19 24.79 -11.62
CA GLU A 19 8.64 25.24 -10.34
C GLU A 19 7.10 25.36 -10.39
N GLU A 20 6.57 25.89 -11.49
CA GLU A 20 5.11 25.97 -11.70
C GLU A 20 4.46 24.60 -11.76
N LYS A 21 5.07 23.63 -12.49
CA LYS A 21 4.57 22.26 -12.57
C LYS A 21 4.60 21.56 -11.20
N GLU A 22 5.65 21.75 -10.41
CA GLU A 22 5.75 21.19 -9.07
C GLU A 22 4.65 21.73 -8.14
N VAL A 23 4.33 23.02 -8.23
CA VAL A 23 3.23 23.62 -7.45
C VAL A 23 1.88 23.02 -7.87
N LEU A 24 1.65 22.86 -9.18
CA LEU A 24 0.42 22.25 -9.68
C LEU A 24 0.29 20.78 -9.27
N LEU A 25 1.37 20.00 -9.32
CA LEU A 25 1.37 18.61 -8.86
C LEU A 25 1.04 18.51 -7.37
N ARG A 26 1.63 19.36 -6.53
CA ARG A 26 1.29 19.43 -5.11
C ARG A 26 -0.19 19.70 -4.88
N GLU A 27 -0.76 20.66 -5.58
CA GLU A 27 -2.19 20.97 -5.48
C GLU A 27 -3.06 19.78 -5.92
N ILE A 28 -2.67 19.06 -6.99
CA ILE A 28 -3.38 17.86 -7.44
C ILE A 28 -3.36 16.79 -6.32
N HIS A 29 -2.20 16.48 -5.75
CA HIS A 29 -2.09 15.49 -4.68
C HIS A 29 -2.91 15.88 -3.44
N HIS A 30 -2.92 17.17 -3.09
CA HIS A 30 -3.79 17.70 -2.03
C HIS A 30 -5.28 17.46 -2.33
N ARG A 31 -5.71 17.73 -3.56
CA ARG A 31 -7.10 17.52 -3.97
C ARG A 31 -7.47 16.04 -4.00
N VAL A 32 -6.58 15.18 -4.48
CA VAL A 32 -6.82 13.73 -4.46
C VAL A 32 -6.97 13.24 -3.01
N LYS A 33 -6.07 13.61 -2.10
CA LYS A 33 -6.20 13.29 -0.67
C LYS A 33 -7.55 13.75 -0.11
N ASN A 34 -7.96 15.01 -0.36
CA ASN A 34 -9.22 15.56 0.14
C ASN A 34 -10.42 14.80 -0.43
N ASN A 35 -10.41 14.45 -1.72
CA ASN A 35 -11.48 13.66 -2.34
C ASN A 35 -11.58 12.27 -1.71
N LEU A 36 -10.45 11.59 -1.46
CA LEU A 36 -10.42 10.30 -0.79
C LEU A 36 -10.97 10.38 0.64
N GLN A 37 -10.69 11.48 1.37
CA GLN A 37 -11.26 11.72 2.70
C GLN A 37 -12.78 11.92 2.65
N ILE A 38 -13.30 12.65 1.65
CA ILE A 38 -14.74 12.82 1.45
C ILE A 38 -15.40 11.47 1.16
N ILE A 39 -14.81 10.64 0.27
CA ILE A 39 -15.34 9.31 -0.03
C ILE A 39 -15.35 8.43 1.22
N SER A 40 -14.27 8.45 2.02
CA SER A 40 -14.19 7.72 3.30
C SER A 40 -15.28 8.17 4.29
N SER A 41 -15.55 9.47 4.35
CA SER A 41 -16.62 10.03 5.21
C SER A 41 -18.01 9.61 4.73
N LEU A 42 -18.27 9.64 3.43
CA LEU A 42 -19.52 9.18 2.85
C LEU A 42 -19.76 7.68 3.14
N MET A 43 -18.73 6.85 3.02
CA MET A 43 -18.83 5.43 3.37
C MET A 43 -19.11 5.23 4.87
N SER A 44 -18.57 6.10 5.74
CA SER A 44 -18.89 6.05 7.17
C SER A 44 -20.36 6.37 7.42
N LEU A 45 -20.89 7.43 6.81
CA LEU A 45 -22.31 7.77 6.90
C LEU A 45 -23.19 6.64 6.37
N GLN A 46 -22.85 6.05 5.21
CA GLN A 46 -23.63 4.94 4.67
C GLN A 46 -23.59 3.70 5.58
N SER A 47 -22.48 3.43 6.27
CA SER A 47 -22.38 2.33 7.21
C SER A 47 -23.30 2.47 8.44
N GLU A 48 -23.76 3.68 8.78
CA GLU A 48 -24.71 3.92 9.86
C GLU A 48 -26.14 3.50 9.51
N TYR A 49 -26.44 3.34 8.23
CA TYR A 49 -27.77 2.93 7.75
C TYR A 49 -27.93 1.41 7.57
N THR A 50 -26.93 0.62 7.93
CA THR A 50 -27.00 -0.85 7.86
C THR A 50 -26.58 -1.46 9.19
N GLU A 51 -27.31 -2.49 9.61
CA GLU A 51 -26.98 -3.31 10.77
C GLU A 51 -26.40 -4.68 10.34
N GLU A 52 -26.35 -4.95 9.03
CA GLU A 52 -25.87 -6.21 8.51
C GLU A 52 -24.36 -6.35 8.68
N PRO A 53 -23.86 -7.34 9.44
CA PRO A 53 -22.45 -7.44 9.80
C PRO A 53 -21.52 -7.60 8.59
N GLU A 54 -21.93 -8.31 7.55
CA GLU A 54 -21.14 -8.49 6.32
C GLU A 54 -20.98 -7.17 5.57
N THR A 55 -22.07 -6.42 5.41
CA THR A 55 -22.09 -5.12 4.77
C THR A 55 -21.22 -4.10 5.54
N LEU A 56 -21.31 -4.08 6.87
CA LEU A 56 -20.45 -3.25 7.72
C LEU A 56 -18.97 -3.59 7.53
N LYS A 57 -18.64 -4.89 7.46
CA LYS A 57 -17.28 -5.36 7.19
C LYS A 57 -16.77 -4.89 5.83
N MET A 58 -17.59 -4.98 4.78
CA MET A 58 -17.26 -4.51 3.43
C MET A 58 -17.00 -2.99 3.40
N PHE A 59 -17.82 -2.17 4.06
CA PHE A 59 -17.58 -0.73 4.19
C PHE A 59 -16.25 -0.45 4.89
N GLN A 60 -15.96 -1.18 5.96
CA GLN A 60 -14.73 -0.98 6.72
C GLN A 60 -13.48 -1.35 5.92
N GLU A 61 -13.51 -2.45 5.18
CA GLU A 61 -12.43 -2.86 4.28
C GLU A 61 -12.21 -1.83 3.18
N SER A 62 -13.28 -1.33 2.56
CA SER A 62 -13.21 -0.29 1.54
C SER A 62 -12.63 1.02 2.09
N LYS A 63 -13.02 1.42 3.31
CA LYS A 63 -12.45 2.60 4.00
C LYS A 63 -10.96 2.44 4.25
N ASN A 64 -10.50 1.25 4.63
CA ASN A 64 -9.08 1.00 4.86
C ASN A 64 -8.26 1.13 3.57
N ARG A 65 -8.77 0.61 2.43
CA ARG A 65 -8.16 0.80 1.11
C ARG A 65 -8.04 2.27 0.73
N ILE A 66 -9.11 3.03 0.90
CA ILE A 66 -9.14 4.47 0.63
C ILE A 66 -8.13 5.22 1.52
N ARG A 67 -8.03 4.85 2.79
CA ARG A 67 -7.06 5.46 3.71
C ARG A 67 -5.62 5.16 3.35
N SER A 68 -5.30 3.92 2.91
CA SER A 68 -3.96 3.58 2.45
C SER A 68 -3.56 4.40 1.21
N MET A 69 -4.48 4.60 0.25
CA MET A 69 -4.25 5.48 -0.90
C MET A 69 -4.04 6.95 -0.47
N ALA A 70 -4.87 7.45 0.45
CA ALA A 70 -4.75 8.83 0.93
C ALA A 70 -3.41 9.07 1.64
N LEU A 71 -2.90 8.08 2.34
CA LEU A 71 -1.62 8.14 3.04
C LEU A 71 -0.43 8.32 2.07
N ILE A 72 -0.46 7.69 0.89
CA ILE A 72 0.56 7.89 -0.16
C ILE A 72 0.57 9.35 -0.60
N HIS A 73 -0.58 9.91 -0.92
CA HIS A 73 -0.67 11.32 -1.33
C HIS A 73 -0.26 12.29 -0.23
N GLU A 74 -0.41 11.90 1.04
CA GLU A 74 0.10 12.69 2.17
C GLU A 74 1.62 12.65 2.28
N LYS A 75 2.23 11.48 2.13
CA LYS A 75 3.69 11.31 2.18
C LYS A 75 4.39 12.03 1.02
N LEU A 76 3.83 11.98 -0.18
CA LEU A 76 4.32 12.75 -1.33
C LEU A 76 4.35 14.25 -1.08
N HIS A 77 3.34 14.77 -0.40
CA HIS A 77 3.31 16.19 -0.06
C HIS A 77 4.43 16.59 0.92
N GLN A 78 4.85 15.66 1.79
CA GLN A 78 5.91 15.88 2.78
C GLN A 78 7.32 15.67 2.20
N SER A 79 7.46 14.89 1.12
CA SER A 79 8.72 14.66 0.43
C SER A 79 9.06 15.85 -0.48
N GLY A 80 10.33 16.15 -0.63
CA GLY A 80 10.81 17.15 -1.60
C GLY A 80 10.81 16.63 -3.04
N ASP A 81 10.69 15.32 -3.24
CA ASP A 81 10.59 14.65 -4.54
C ASP A 81 9.11 14.39 -4.84
N MET A 82 8.65 14.89 -5.99
CA MET A 82 7.25 14.76 -6.44
C MET A 82 7.04 13.55 -7.37
N ALA A 83 8.09 12.85 -7.74
CA ALA A 83 8.04 11.70 -8.64
C ALA A 83 8.15 10.38 -7.88
N HIS A 84 8.93 10.36 -6.79
CA HIS A 84 9.21 9.15 -6.04
C HIS A 84 8.81 9.31 -4.57
N ILE A 85 8.31 8.24 -4.00
CA ILE A 85 7.97 8.16 -2.57
C ILE A 85 9.01 7.30 -1.84
N ASP A 86 9.44 7.74 -0.66
CA ASP A 86 10.11 6.88 0.30
C ASP A 86 9.11 5.81 0.78
N PHE A 87 9.21 4.65 0.11
CA PHE A 87 8.24 3.57 0.33
C PHE A 87 8.43 2.90 1.69
N GLY A 88 9.64 2.93 2.25
CA GLY A 88 9.92 2.45 3.61
C GLY A 88 9.17 3.26 4.67
N GLU A 89 9.25 4.57 4.60
CA GLU A 89 8.50 5.48 5.50
C GLU A 89 6.98 5.38 5.31
N TYR A 90 6.53 5.19 4.07
CA TYR A 90 5.12 4.92 3.81
C TYR A 90 4.67 3.60 4.44
N LEU A 91 5.41 2.50 4.25
CA LEU A 91 5.08 1.19 4.82
C LEU A 91 5.01 1.23 6.35
N LYS A 92 5.93 1.92 7.03
CA LYS A 92 5.86 2.12 8.49
C LYS A 92 4.53 2.73 8.90
N SER A 93 4.14 3.82 8.25
CA SER A 93 2.89 4.51 8.55
C SER A 93 1.65 3.66 8.22
N LEU A 94 1.69 2.88 7.14
CA LEU A 94 0.62 1.95 6.75
C LEU A 94 0.47 0.83 7.78
N VAL A 95 1.57 0.21 8.18
CA VAL A 95 1.60 -0.88 9.17
C VAL A 95 1.11 -0.40 10.53
N GLU A 96 1.54 0.79 10.98
CA GLU A 96 1.02 1.40 12.21
C GLU A 96 -0.49 1.61 12.14
N MET A 97 -1.00 2.16 11.05
CA MET A 97 -2.44 2.36 10.83
C MET A 97 -3.21 1.03 10.88
N LEU A 98 -2.73 -0.01 10.20
CA LEU A 98 -3.36 -1.33 10.18
C LEU A 98 -3.31 -2.00 11.56
N SER A 99 -2.20 -1.88 12.27
CA SER A 99 -2.02 -2.41 13.62
C SER A 99 -3.01 -1.77 14.62
N ILE A 100 -3.14 -0.44 14.60
CA ILE A 100 -4.12 0.27 15.44
C ILE A 100 -5.54 -0.20 15.14
N PHE A 101 -5.87 -0.37 13.86
CA PHE A 101 -7.20 -0.79 13.43
C PHE A 101 -7.57 -2.22 13.90
N HIS A 102 -6.58 -3.12 13.93
CA HIS A 102 -6.78 -4.51 14.36
C HIS A 102 -6.48 -4.74 15.85
N LYS A 103 -5.95 -3.75 16.57
CA LYS A 103 -5.48 -3.85 17.95
C LYS A 103 -6.58 -4.31 18.93
N GLU A 104 -7.81 -3.80 18.78
CA GLU A 104 -8.94 -4.21 19.65
C GLU A 104 -9.25 -5.72 19.62
N LYS A 105 -8.80 -6.41 18.56
CA LYS A 105 -9.06 -7.84 18.37
C LYS A 105 -7.83 -8.72 18.59
N LYS A 106 -6.61 -8.15 18.55
CA LYS A 106 -5.36 -8.94 18.47
C LYS A 106 -4.15 -8.22 19.07
N ASP A 107 -4.23 -7.87 20.36
CA ASP A 107 -3.12 -7.22 21.09
C ASP A 107 -1.81 -8.05 21.12
N ASP A 108 -1.89 -9.35 20.88
CA ASP A 108 -0.79 -10.31 20.95
C ASP A 108 -0.14 -10.63 19.60
N VAL A 109 -0.54 -9.96 18.51
CA VAL A 109 0.09 -10.15 17.18
C VAL A 109 1.11 -9.04 16.95
N LYS A 110 2.38 -9.44 16.80
CA LYS A 110 3.47 -8.51 16.48
C LYS A 110 3.59 -8.34 14.97
N VAL A 111 3.90 -7.13 14.53
CA VAL A 111 4.21 -6.86 13.13
C VAL A 111 5.63 -6.33 13.03
N ASN A 112 6.47 -7.07 12.33
CA ASN A 112 7.86 -6.71 12.06
C ASN A 112 7.98 -6.24 10.62
N LEU A 113 8.55 -5.07 10.43
CA LEU A 113 8.81 -4.48 9.13
C LEU A 113 10.32 -4.38 8.91
N ASN A 114 10.82 -5.05 7.89
CA ASN A 114 12.17 -4.95 7.39
C ASN A 114 12.11 -4.38 5.97
N CYS A 115 12.50 -3.13 5.83
CA CYS A 115 12.48 -2.44 4.55
C CYS A 115 13.82 -1.74 4.33
N GLU A 116 14.44 -2.02 3.19
CA GLU A 116 15.59 -1.24 2.71
C GLU A 116 15.12 0.14 2.25
N ASP A 117 16.08 1.03 1.99
CA ASP A 117 15.80 2.35 1.39
C ASP A 117 15.30 2.15 -0.06
N VAL A 118 13.99 2.10 -0.20
CA VAL A 118 13.29 1.89 -1.49
C VAL A 118 12.47 3.12 -1.83
N PHE A 119 12.76 3.69 -2.99
CA PHE A 119 12.00 4.79 -3.57
C PHE A 119 11.25 4.25 -4.78
N LEU A 120 9.93 4.47 -4.84
CA LEU A 120 9.06 3.97 -5.90
C LEU A 120 8.30 5.13 -6.55
N GLU A 121 8.01 4.99 -7.85
CA GLU A 121 7.05 5.85 -8.52
C GLU A 121 5.67 5.76 -7.86
N ILE A 122 4.87 6.82 -7.97
CA ILE A 122 3.57 6.94 -7.29
C ILE A 122 2.63 5.77 -7.61
N ASP A 123 2.50 5.42 -8.87
CA ASP A 123 1.56 4.38 -9.32
C ASP A 123 1.98 2.98 -8.80
N THR A 124 3.29 2.72 -8.79
CA THR A 124 3.88 1.52 -8.18
C THR A 124 3.64 1.51 -6.68
N ALA A 125 3.90 2.62 -5.99
CA ALA A 125 3.69 2.75 -4.56
C ALA A 125 2.21 2.55 -4.15
N ILE A 126 1.24 3.09 -4.92
CA ILE A 126 -0.19 2.88 -4.69
C ILE A 126 -0.53 1.40 -4.82
N SER A 127 -0.08 0.76 -5.90
CA SER A 127 -0.35 -0.66 -6.14
C SER A 127 0.25 -1.54 -5.04
N MET A 128 1.50 -1.30 -4.67
CA MET A 128 2.20 -2.01 -3.60
C MET A 128 1.55 -1.77 -2.23
N GLY A 129 1.16 -0.54 -1.94
CA GLY A 129 0.47 -0.21 -0.68
C GLY A 129 -0.87 -0.93 -0.53
N LEU A 130 -1.63 -1.06 -1.61
CA LEU A 130 -2.87 -1.84 -1.61
C LEU A 130 -2.61 -3.34 -1.43
N ILE A 131 -1.59 -3.89 -2.10
CA ILE A 131 -1.19 -5.30 -1.92
C ILE A 131 -0.82 -5.56 -0.45
N VAL A 132 0.04 -4.73 0.15
CA VAL A 132 0.41 -4.88 1.57
C VAL A 132 -0.81 -4.74 2.48
N ASN A 133 -1.70 -3.77 2.22
CA ASN A 133 -2.93 -3.61 2.98
C ASN A 133 -3.79 -4.88 2.97
N GLU A 134 -3.98 -5.50 1.80
CA GLU A 134 -4.79 -6.72 1.69
C GLU A 134 -4.12 -7.92 2.37
N LEU A 135 -2.81 -8.13 2.13
CA LEU A 135 -2.08 -9.26 2.71
C LEU A 135 -1.99 -9.16 4.24
N VAL A 136 -1.62 -8.01 4.79
CA VAL A 136 -1.55 -7.79 6.24
C VAL A 136 -2.93 -7.89 6.89
N SER A 137 -3.97 -7.32 6.25
CA SER A 137 -5.35 -7.47 6.75
C SER A 137 -5.81 -8.92 6.76
N ASN A 138 -5.41 -9.72 5.76
CA ASN A 138 -5.70 -11.16 5.72
C ASN A 138 -4.98 -11.92 6.84
N CYS A 139 -3.72 -11.61 7.12
CA CYS A 139 -3.02 -12.19 8.28
C CYS A 139 -3.77 -11.90 9.58
N PHE A 140 -4.16 -10.65 9.84
CA PHE A 140 -4.93 -10.30 11.03
C PHE A 140 -6.30 -11.00 11.11
N LYS A 141 -6.98 -11.21 9.99
CA LYS A 141 -8.32 -11.82 9.97
C LYS A 141 -8.28 -13.33 10.11
N HIS A 142 -7.31 -13.99 9.48
CA HIS A 142 -7.36 -15.42 9.22
C HIS A 142 -6.23 -16.21 9.88
N ALA A 143 -5.03 -15.63 10.03
CA ALA A 143 -3.89 -16.38 10.50
C ALA A 143 -3.93 -16.67 12.02
N PHE A 144 -4.60 -15.81 12.81
CA PHE A 144 -4.56 -15.89 14.27
C PHE A 144 -5.98 -16.00 14.88
N PRO A 145 -6.68 -17.13 14.76
CA PRO A 145 -7.99 -17.33 15.39
C PRO A 145 -7.86 -17.41 16.92
N LEU A 146 -8.95 -17.17 17.65
CA LEU A 146 -9.10 -17.41 19.08
C LEU A 146 -7.98 -16.79 19.94
N GLU A 147 -7.62 -15.53 19.69
CA GLU A 147 -6.57 -14.80 20.44
C GLU A 147 -5.19 -15.48 20.39
N ARG A 148 -4.93 -16.28 19.36
CA ARG A 148 -3.62 -16.85 19.11
C ARG A 148 -2.59 -15.73 18.97
N LYS A 149 -1.50 -15.83 19.74
CA LYS A 149 -0.32 -14.98 19.57
C LYS A 149 0.43 -15.36 18.32
N GLY A 150 1.09 -14.39 17.71
CA GLY A 150 1.90 -14.66 16.53
C GLY A 150 2.60 -13.43 16.00
N GLU A 151 3.18 -13.60 14.83
CA GLU A 151 4.02 -12.62 14.20
C GLU A 151 3.69 -12.49 12.71
N ILE A 152 3.58 -11.25 12.26
CA ILE A 152 3.50 -10.91 10.83
C ILE A 152 4.84 -10.28 10.48
N GLU A 153 5.48 -10.77 9.44
CA GLU A 153 6.75 -10.25 8.94
C GLU A 153 6.55 -9.68 7.54
N ILE A 154 7.03 -8.47 7.34
CA ILE A 154 6.97 -7.75 6.05
C ILE A 154 8.40 -7.42 5.67
N ASN A 155 8.86 -7.99 4.58
CA ASN A 155 10.20 -7.79 4.06
C ASN A 155 10.11 -7.15 2.67
N LEU A 156 10.79 -6.02 2.47
CA LEU A 156 10.96 -5.41 1.16
C LEU A 156 12.45 -5.19 0.91
N SER A 157 12.95 -5.80 -0.16
CA SER A 157 14.37 -5.75 -0.52
C SER A 157 14.57 -5.49 -2.01
N LYS A 158 15.72 -4.90 -2.34
CA LYS A 158 16.17 -4.79 -3.72
C LYS A 158 16.76 -6.12 -4.19
N MET A 159 16.46 -6.46 -5.43
CA MET A 159 17.09 -7.58 -6.15
C MET A 159 18.08 -7.05 -7.19
N SER A 160 18.80 -7.93 -7.87
CA SER A 160 19.65 -7.56 -9.02
C SER A 160 18.83 -6.88 -10.12
N GLU A 161 17.57 -7.29 -10.29
CA GLU A 161 16.60 -6.68 -11.21
C GLU A 161 15.26 -6.55 -10.50
N GLY A 162 14.94 -5.32 -10.01
CA GLY A 162 13.67 -5.01 -9.38
C GLY A 162 13.66 -5.21 -7.87
N TYR A 163 12.53 -5.62 -7.35
CA TYR A 163 12.21 -5.67 -5.92
C TYR A 163 11.53 -6.98 -5.55
N LEU A 164 11.70 -7.39 -4.29
CA LEU A 164 10.97 -8.50 -3.67
C LEU A 164 10.24 -8.00 -2.45
N LEU A 165 8.90 -8.09 -2.47
CA LEU A 165 8.06 -7.97 -1.29
C LEU A 165 7.69 -9.36 -0.79
N GLU A 166 7.88 -9.60 0.50
CA GLU A 166 7.38 -10.76 1.20
C GLU A 166 6.50 -10.33 2.37
N VAL A 167 5.31 -10.91 2.48
CA VAL A 167 4.44 -10.80 3.66
C VAL A 167 4.20 -12.20 4.19
N ALA A 168 4.68 -12.48 5.39
CA ALA A 168 4.63 -13.79 6.02
C ALA A 168 3.93 -13.74 7.37
N ASP A 169 3.26 -14.85 7.75
CA ASP A 169 2.69 -15.06 9.08
C ASP A 169 3.02 -16.47 9.62
N ASP A 170 3.12 -16.59 10.94
CA ASP A 170 3.29 -17.86 11.66
C ASP A 170 1.96 -18.41 12.19
N GLY A 171 0.87 -18.07 11.52
CA GLY A 171 -0.50 -18.42 11.90
C GLY A 171 -0.88 -19.87 11.67
N VAL A 172 -2.18 -20.11 11.46
CA VAL A 172 -2.74 -21.46 11.25
C VAL A 172 -2.50 -22.00 9.84
N GLY A 173 -1.93 -21.20 8.94
CA GLY A 173 -1.74 -21.57 7.55
C GLY A 173 -2.98 -21.38 6.68
N LEU A 174 -2.83 -21.75 5.40
CA LEU A 174 -3.92 -21.71 4.44
C LEU A 174 -4.79 -22.98 4.53
N PRO A 175 -6.08 -22.89 4.20
CA PRO A 175 -6.96 -24.07 4.14
C PRO A 175 -6.40 -25.13 3.19
N GLU A 176 -6.68 -26.40 3.50
CA GLU A 176 -6.31 -27.51 2.61
C GLU A 176 -6.95 -27.35 1.23
N GLY A 177 -6.16 -27.48 0.18
CA GLY A 177 -6.61 -27.27 -1.21
C GLY A 177 -6.79 -25.80 -1.60
N PHE A 178 -6.21 -24.87 -0.83
CA PHE A 178 -6.22 -23.45 -1.21
C PHE A 178 -5.61 -23.25 -2.61
N ASP A 179 -6.39 -22.58 -3.45
CA ASP A 179 -6.00 -22.24 -4.82
C ASP A 179 -6.28 -20.75 -5.05
N LEU A 180 -5.22 -19.98 -5.26
CA LEU A 180 -5.31 -18.54 -5.42
C LEU A 180 -6.18 -18.14 -6.60
N GLU A 181 -6.16 -18.92 -7.70
CA GLU A 181 -6.94 -18.62 -8.91
C GLU A 181 -8.45 -18.87 -8.72
N LYS A 182 -8.81 -19.75 -7.78
CA LYS A 182 -10.21 -20.09 -7.47
C LYS A 182 -10.75 -19.33 -6.26
N THR A 183 -9.89 -18.62 -5.53
CA THR A 183 -10.30 -17.93 -4.31
C THR A 183 -11.02 -16.64 -4.66
N GLY A 184 -12.35 -16.62 -4.48
CA GLY A 184 -13.24 -15.52 -4.88
C GLY A 184 -13.29 -14.33 -3.91
N THR A 185 -12.32 -14.13 -3.01
CA THR A 185 -12.33 -12.97 -2.13
C THR A 185 -11.82 -11.73 -2.84
N LEU A 186 -12.51 -10.60 -2.65
CA LEU A 186 -12.14 -9.33 -3.28
C LEU A 186 -10.68 -8.93 -2.97
N GLY A 187 -10.21 -9.16 -1.74
CA GLY A 187 -8.84 -8.81 -1.34
C GLY A 187 -7.78 -9.55 -2.14
N LEU A 188 -7.90 -10.86 -2.31
CA LEU A 188 -6.96 -11.65 -3.10
C LEU A 188 -7.06 -11.36 -4.60
N LEU A 189 -8.25 -11.05 -5.09
CA LEU A 189 -8.43 -10.60 -6.48
C LEU A 189 -7.69 -9.27 -6.73
N ILE A 190 -7.74 -8.33 -5.77
CA ILE A 190 -6.97 -7.09 -5.83
C ILE A 190 -5.47 -7.39 -5.87
N VAL A 191 -4.97 -8.27 -4.98
CA VAL A 191 -3.56 -8.67 -4.95
C VAL A 191 -3.12 -9.24 -6.30
N GLN A 192 -3.88 -10.19 -6.87
CA GLN A 192 -3.57 -10.76 -8.19
C GLN A 192 -3.57 -9.70 -9.30
N THR A 193 -4.63 -8.88 -9.36
CA THR A 193 -4.78 -7.87 -10.42
C THR A 193 -3.65 -6.86 -10.38
N LEU A 194 -3.30 -6.35 -9.19
CA LEU A 194 -2.22 -5.38 -9.03
C LEU A 194 -0.84 -6.01 -9.26
N SER A 195 -0.63 -7.27 -8.86
CA SER A 195 0.61 -7.99 -9.18
C SER A 195 0.83 -8.11 -10.69
N LEU A 196 -0.23 -8.41 -11.46
CA LEU A 196 -0.17 -8.43 -12.92
C LEU A 196 0.08 -7.04 -13.52
N GLN A 197 -0.53 -6.00 -12.96
CA GLN A 197 -0.31 -4.62 -13.39
C GLN A 197 1.14 -4.18 -13.19
N LEU A 198 1.77 -4.61 -12.10
CA LEU A 198 3.20 -4.42 -11.83
C LEU A 198 4.11 -5.34 -12.66
N ARG A 199 3.54 -6.16 -13.54
CA ARG A 199 4.26 -7.21 -14.29
C ARG A 199 5.08 -8.13 -13.37
N GLY A 200 4.59 -8.28 -12.14
CA GLY A 200 5.23 -9.07 -11.10
C GLY A 200 4.83 -10.54 -11.13
N SER A 201 5.62 -11.36 -10.45
CA SER A 201 5.31 -12.76 -10.18
C SER A 201 4.97 -12.93 -8.71
N LEU A 202 3.75 -13.42 -8.44
CA LEU A 202 3.26 -13.69 -7.08
C LEU A 202 3.37 -15.20 -6.79
N GLU A 203 4.11 -15.55 -5.75
CA GLU A 203 4.27 -16.92 -5.26
C GLU A 203 3.76 -17.04 -3.83
N ILE A 204 3.22 -18.21 -3.49
CA ILE A 204 2.79 -18.54 -2.13
C ILE A 204 3.63 -19.71 -1.62
N LYS A 205 4.22 -19.55 -0.42
CA LYS A 205 4.99 -20.58 0.27
C LYS A 205 4.29 -20.94 1.58
N THR A 206 4.24 -22.23 1.89
CA THR A 206 3.46 -22.75 3.05
C THR A 206 4.26 -23.74 3.91
N ASP A 207 5.60 -23.82 3.76
CA ASP A 207 6.41 -24.84 4.43
C ASP A 207 6.35 -24.72 5.98
N ASN A 208 6.83 -23.63 6.55
CA ASN A 208 6.82 -23.36 8.00
C ASN A 208 5.95 -22.16 8.39
N ARG A 209 5.70 -21.28 7.44
CA ARG A 209 4.90 -20.04 7.55
C ARG A 209 4.09 -19.88 6.27
N THR A 210 2.99 -19.16 6.35
CA THR A 210 2.32 -18.69 5.13
C THR A 210 3.03 -17.44 4.65
N SER A 211 3.55 -17.45 3.44
CA SER A 211 4.29 -16.33 2.89
C SER A 211 3.82 -16.04 1.46
N PHE A 212 3.46 -14.79 1.21
CA PHE A 212 3.16 -14.24 -0.12
C PHE A 212 4.38 -13.46 -0.60
N CYS A 213 5.00 -13.91 -1.68
CA CYS A 213 6.20 -13.33 -2.26
C CYS A 213 5.87 -12.72 -3.61
N LEU A 214 6.04 -11.40 -3.76
CA LEU A 214 5.85 -10.68 -5.01
C LEU A 214 7.19 -10.13 -5.49
N SER A 215 7.68 -10.63 -6.61
CA SER A 215 8.80 -10.03 -7.34
C SER A 215 8.27 -9.13 -8.46
N PHE A 216 8.82 -7.92 -8.63
CA PHE A 216 8.39 -6.97 -9.64
C PHE A 216 9.55 -6.07 -10.08
N GLN A 217 9.38 -5.43 -11.23
CA GLN A 217 10.31 -4.43 -11.79
C GLN A 217 9.56 -3.11 -11.96
N GLU A 218 10.29 -2.02 -11.81
CA GLU A 218 9.78 -0.66 -12.04
C GLU A 218 10.26 -0.13 -13.40
#